data_228ff1a6e281bd619085d26df5dc723f
#
_entry.id   228ff1a6e281bd619085d26df5dc723f
#
_cell.length_a   1.000
_cell.length_b   1.000
_cell.length_c   1.000
_cell.angle_alpha   90.00
_cell.angle_beta   90.00
_cell.angle_gamma   90.00
#
_symmetry.space_group_name_H-M   'P 1'
#
loop_
_entity.id
_entity.type
_entity.pdbx_description
1 polymer ?
#
loop_
_entity_poly.entity_id
_entity_poly.type
_entity_poly.pdbx_seq_one_letter_code
_entity_poly.pdbx_strand_id
1 'polypeptide(L)'
;MHSHKIYVVCSSNNMRDIQVENVYDGKVFTIDGIVAGMKSKLKNLNFQVSILGDNAFIDLIDSNDELVKTYSIISKNVMLTKEEF
;
A
#
# COMPACT_ATOMS: atom_id res chain seq x y z
N MET A 1 19.78 -2.81 14.65
CA MET A 1 19.61 -3.27 13.26
C MET A 1 18.36 -2.67 12.66
N HIS A 2 18.43 -2.20 11.42
CA HIS A 2 17.29 -1.64 10.71
C HIS A 2 16.85 -2.59 9.60
N SER A 3 15.56 -2.65 9.36
CA SER A 3 14.98 -3.41 8.27
C SER A 3 14.08 -2.50 7.44
N HIS A 4 14.23 -2.52 6.13
CA HIS A 4 13.38 -1.77 5.21
C HIS A 4 12.14 -2.60 4.89
N LYS A 5 10.98 -2.10 5.25
CA LYS A 5 9.69 -2.77 5.04
C LYS A 5 8.76 -1.89 4.22
N ILE A 6 7.95 -2.54 3.41
CA ILE A 6 6.91 -1.87 2.63
C ILE A 6 5.57 -2.44 3.06
N TYR A 7 4.72 -1.56 3.60
CA TYR A 7 3.40 -1.93 4.10
C TYR A 7 2.34 -1.59 3.06
N VAL A 8 1.43 -2.52 2.83
CA VAL A 8 0.23 -2.26 2.04
C VAL A 8 -0.94 -2.19 3.01
N VAL A 9 -1.49 -1.01 3.17
CA VAL A 9 -2.56 -0.73 4.12
C VAL A 9 -3.82 -0.39 3.36
N CYS A 10 -4.91 -1.10 3.64
CA CYS A 10 -6.21 -0.82 3.04
C CYS A 10 -7.09 -0.07 4.03
N SER A 11 -7.70 1.02 3.58
CA SER A 11 -8.66 1.76 4.39
C SER A 11 -9.96 1.98 3.62
N SER A 12 -11.08 1.93 4.34
CA SER A 12 -12.39 2.24 3.76
C SER A 12 -12.54 3.75 3.52
N ASN A 13 -13.57 4.15 2.77
CA ASN A 13 -13.79 5.54 2.41
C ASN A 13 -13.99 6.46 3.61
N ASN A 14 -14.48 5.93 4.75
CA ASN A 14 -14.68 6.70 5.96
C ASN A 14 -13.52 6.60 6.96
N MET A 15 -12.44 5.93 6.58
CA MET A 15 -11.23 5.73 7.38
C MET A 15 -11.46 5.00 8.71
N ARG A 16 -12.58 4.28 8.84
CA ARG A 16 -12.90 3.54 10.06
C ARG A 16 -12.27 2.16 10.09
N ASP A 17 -12.20 1.53 8.91
CA ASP A 17 -11.63 0.19 8.78
C ASP A 17 -10.27 0.31 8.12
N ILE A 18 -9.22 0.17 8.91
CA ILE A 18 -7.84 0.26 8.45
C ILE A 18 -7.17 -1.08 8.75
N GLN A 19 -6.66 -1.73 7.71
CA GLN A 19 -6.02 -3.04 7.84
C GLN A 19 -4.71 -3.07 7.08
N VAL A 20 -3.69 -3.65 7.70
CA VAL A 20 -2.45 -3.98 6.99
C VAL A 20 -2.70 -5.29 6.25
N GLU A 21 -2.74 -5.22 4.93
CA GLU A 21 -3.01 -6.39 4.10
C GLU A 21 -1.74 -7.18 3.79
N ASN A 22 -0.61 -6.48 3.69
CA ASN A 22 0.64 -7.13 3.34
C ASN A 22 1.82 -6.34 3.86
N VAL A 23 2.91 -7.06 4.14
CA VAL A 23 4.20 -6.46 4.49
C VAL A 23 5.25 -7.12 3.61
N TYR A 24 5.98 -6.30 2.85
CA TYR A 24 7.01 -6.77 1.93
C TYR A 24 8.39 -6.41 2.44
N ASP A 25 9.36 -7.26 2.13
CA ASP A 25 10.75 -6.97 2.38
C ASP A 25 11.25 -5.95 1.34
N GLY A 26 11.64 -4.77 1.78
CA GLY A 26 12.10 -3.70 0.91
C GLY A 26 13.42 -3.96 0.23
N LYS A 27 14.14 -5.03 0.61
CA LYS A 27 15.35 -5.46 -0.10
C LYS A 27 15.04 -6.25 -1.37
N VAL A 28 13.85 -6.86 -1.42
CA VAL A 28 13.43 -7.71 -2.54
C VAL A 28 12.41 -7.01 -3.42
N PHE A 29 11.49 -6.27 -2.80
CA PHE A 29 10.38 -5.62 -3.49
C PHE A 29 10.59 -4.12 -3.54
N THR A 30 10.03 -3.49 -4.57
CA THR A 30 10.03 -2.03 -4.72
C THR A 30 8.59 -1.53 -4.72
N ILE A 31 8.41 -0.25 -4.40
CA ILE A 31 7.10 0.41 -4.47
C ILE A 31 6.52 0.26 -5.89
N ASP A 32 7.32 0.55 -6.91
CA ASP A 32 6.88 0.46 -8.31
C ASP A 32 6.42 -0.94 -8.68
N GLY A 33 7.16 -1.96 -8.23
CA GLY A 33 6.82 -3.35 -8.49
C GLY A 33 5.50 -3.75 -7.81
N ILE A 34 5.31 -3.32 -6.57
CA ILE A 34 4.07 -3.60 -5.83
C ILE A 34 2.89 -2.89 -6.48
N VAL A 35 3.05 -1.62 -6.86
CA VAL A 35 2.01 -0.86 -7.55
C VAL A 35 1.64 -1.55 -8.87
N ALA A 36 2.61 -1.98 -9.66
CA ALA A 36 2.36 -2.68 -10.93
C ALA A 36 1.57 -3.97 -10.70
N GLY A 37 1.93 -4.75 -9.69
CA GLY A 37 1.20 -5.96 -9.34
C GLY A 37 -0.24 -5.69 -8.92
N MET A 38 -0.46 -4.65 -8.13
CA MET A 38 -1.80 -4.27 -7.71
C MET A 38 -2.65 -3.76 -8.88
N LYS A 39 -2.07 -2.94 -9.76
CA LYS A 39 -2.76 -2.46 -10.97
C LYS A 39 -3.23 -3.63 -11.83
N SER A 40 -2.41 -4.66 -11.95
CA SER A 40 -2.77 -5.86 -12.70
C SER A 40 -3.98 -6.59 -12.07
N LYS A 41 -4.02 -6.68 -10.74
CA LYS A 41 -5.15 -7.29 -10.03
C LYS A 41 -6.43 -6.46 -10.12
N LEU A 42 -6.29 -5.13 -10.20
CA LEU A 42 -7.41 -4.19 -10.18
C LEU A 42 -7.83 -3.74 -11.58
N LYS A 43 -7.30 -4.35 -12.62
CA LYS A 43 -7.47 -3.87 -14.02
C LYS A 43 -8.92 -3.72 -14.48
N ASN A 44 -9.85 -4.46 -13.87
CA ASN A 44 -11.27 -4.38 -14.22
C ASN A 44 -12.06 -3.40 -13.36
N LEU A 45 -11.37 -2.66 -12.50
CA LEU A 45 -11.96 -1.68 -11.60
C LEU A 45 -11.44 -0.29 -11.94
N ASN A 46 -12.20 0.73 -11.57
CA ASN A 46 -11.75 2.11 -11.73
C ASN A 46 -10.85 2.49 -10.56
N PHE A 47 -9.67 3.00 -10.86
CA PHE A 47 -8.74 3.41 -9.82
C PHE A 47 -7.86 4.57 -10.28
N GLN A 48 -7.30 5.27 -9.31
CA GLN A 48 -6.32 6.34 -9.54
C GLN A 48 -5.09 6.05 -8.70
N VAL A 49 -3.92 6.31 -9.27
CA VAL A 49 -2.64 6.10 -8.58
C VAL A 49 -1.97 7.45 -8.35
N SER A 50 -1.52 7.67 -7.12
CA SER A 50 -0.76 8.85 -6.74
C SER A 50 0.55 8.40 -6.12
N ILE A 51 1.65 9.08 -6.44
CA ILE A 51 2.96 8.77 -5.87
C ILE A 51 3.48 10.03 -5.18
N LEU A 52 3.81 9.89 -3.89
CA LEU A 52 4.34 10.97 -3.07
C LEU A 52 5.63 10.50 -2.39
N GLY A 53 6.77 10.91 -2.94
CA GLY A 53 8.07 10.49 -2.42
C GLY A 53 8.23 8.97 -2.48
N ASP A 54 8.45 8.36 -1.33
CA ASP A 54 8.64 6.91 -1.19
C ASP A 54 7.33 6.17 -0.93
N ASN A 55 6.19 6.83 -1.08
CA ASN A 55 4.89 6.23 -0.83
C ASN A 55 4.03 6.30 -2.10
N ALA A 56 3.11 5.36 -2.22
CA ALA A 56 2.14 5.35 -3.31
C ALA A 56 0.75 5.10 -2.74
N PHE A 57 -0.27 5.59 -3.45
CA PHE A 57 -1.67 5.43 -3.04
C PHE A 57 -2.48 5.00 -4.24
N ILE A 58 -3.35 4.02 -4.06
CA ILE A 58 -4.27 3.57 -5.09
C ILE A 58 -5.68 3.75 -4.54
N ASP A 59 -6.43 4.66 -5.15
CA ASP A 59 -7.80 4.94 -4.77
C ASP A 59 -8.75 4.18 -5.71
N LEU A 60 -9.59 3.32 -5.14
CA LEU A 60 -10.66 2.66 -5.88
C LEU A 60 -11.89 3.55 -5.91
N ILE A 61 -12.46 3.71 -7.09
CA ILE A 61 -13.57 4.62 -7.35
C ILE A 61 -14.71 3.82 -7.97
N ASP A 62 -15.93 4.05 -7.52
CA ASP A 62 -17.11 3.39 -8.08
C ASP A 62 -17.63 4.12 -9.33
N SER A 63 -18.74 3.61 -9.89
CA SER A 63 -19.34 4.18 -11.10
C SER A 63 -19.87 5.59 -10.90
N ASN A 64 -20.03 6.05 -9.67
CA ASN A 64 -20.49 7.40 -9.34
C ASN A 64 -19.32 8.34 -9.01
N ASP A 65 -18.09 7.94 -9.31
CA ASP A 65 -16.85 8.66 -8.98
C ASP A 65 -16.67 8.86 -7.48
N GLU A 66 -17.25 7.99 -6.67
CA GLU A 66 -17.09 8.02 -5.22
C GLU A 66 -15.99 7.05 -4.77
N LEU A 67 -15.20 7.48 -3.81
CA LEU A 67 -14.12 6.68 -3.24
C LEU A 67 -14.69 5.48 -2.49
N VAL A 68 -14.26 4.28 -2.85
CA VAL A 68 -14.65 3.03 -2.17
C VAL A 68 -13.63 2.66 -1.10
N LYS A 69 -12.36 2.63 -1.47
CA LYS A 69 -11.27 2.33 -0.54
C LYS A 69 -9.95 2.83 -1.10
N THR A 70 -8.98 2.98 -0.22
CA THR A 70 -7.64 3.40 -0.57
C THR A 70 -6.64 2.34 -0.13
N TYR A 71 -5.72 1.97 -1.01
CA TYR A 71 -4.54 1.21 -0.67
C TYR A 71 -3.37 2.17 -0.53
N SER A 72 -2.76 2.18 0.64
CA SER A 72 -1.57 2.98 0.92
C SER A 72 -0.37 2.07 0.94
N ILE A 73 0.61 2.36 0.10
CA ILE A 73 1.85 1.57 -0.01
C ILE A 73 2.95 2.43 0.60
N ILE A 74 3.37 2.06 1.80
CA ILE A 74 4.20 2.89 2.66
C ILE A 74 5.54 2.20 2.92
N SER A 75 6.62 2.89 2.58
CA SER A 75 7.97 2.41 2.81
C SER A 75 8.49 2.95 4.15
N LYS A 76 9.01 2.06 4.98
CA LYS A 76 9.55 2.43 6.29
C LYS A 76 10.82 1.67 6.61
N ASN A 77 11.74 2.35 7.30
CA ASN A 77 12.85 1.70 7.97
C ASN A 77 12.43 1.42 9.41
N VAL A 78 12.48 0.15 9.77
CA VAL A 78 12.04 -0.31 11.08
C VAL A 78 13.25 -0.75 11.89
N MET A 79 13.37 -0.24 13.13
CA MET A 79 14.38 -0.69 14.07
C MET A 79 13.94 -2.02 14.65
N LEU A 80 14.74 -3.07 14.45
CA LEU A 80 14.47 -4.38 15.02
C LEU A 80 15.06 -4.45 16.45
N THR A 81 14.27 -4.95 17.38
CA THR A 81 14.69 -5.16 18.76
C THR A 81 14.98 -6.64 19.00
N LYS A 82 15.51 -6.96 20.17
CA LYS A 82 15.80 -8.37 20.52
C LYS A 82 14.54 -9.23 20.55
N GLU A 83 13.41 -8.65 20.90
CA GLU A 83 12.14 -9.37 20.98
C GLU A 83 11.60 -9.77 19.61
N GLU A 84 12.12 -9.17 18.56
CA GLU A 84 11.65 -9.39 17.19
C GLU A 84 12.47 -10.43 16.43
N PHE A 85 13.46 -11.01 17.09
CA PHE A 85 14.33 -12.02 16.47
C PHE A 85 14.00 -13.43 16.87
#